data_cac5b446d3fb4bb55df94715c5c22e89
#
_entry.id   cac5b446d3fb4bb55df94715c5c22e89
#
_cell.length_a   1.000
_cell.length_b   1.000
_cell.length_c   1.000
_cell.angle_alpha   90.00
_cell.angle_beta   90.00
_cell.angle_gamma   90.00
#
_symmetry.space_group_name_H-M   'P 1'
#
loop_
_entity.id
_entity.type
_entity.pdbx_description
1 polymer ?
#
loop_
_entity_poly.entity_id
_entity_poly.type
_entity_poly.pdbx_seq_one_letter_code
_entity_poly.pdbx_strand_id
1 'polypeptide(L)'
;MLEEARRDADVTRQAIVAEARKAAEEEQARARHEIGLAKDEALAQIADRAGDLAVEVAGKFLREKLGREDQARLVRDSVTSIGTKPSVN
;
A
#
# COMPACT_ATOMS: atom_id res chain seq x y z
N MET A 1 -59.24 23.81 17.28
CA MET A 1 -58.76 22.47 17.67
C MET A 1 -58.07 21.77 16.51
N LEU A 2 -58.77 21.60 15.38
CA LEU A 2 -58.17 20.92 14.24
C LEU A 2 -56.97 21.62 13.67
N GLU A 3 -56.96 22.93 13.61
CA GLU A 3 -55.85 23.74 13.14
C GLU A 3 -54.64 23.66 14.07
N GLU A 4 -54.85 23.66 15.37
CA GLU A 4 -53.76 23.49 16.34
C GLU A 4 -53.12 22.12 16.22
N ALA A 5 -53.97 21.10 16.08
CA ALA A 5 -53.46 19.74 15.89
C ALA A 5 -52.65 19.60 14.60
N ARG A 6 -53.05 20.27 13.54
CA ARG A 6 -52.32 20.29 12.27
C ARG A 6 -50.98 21.01 12.40
N ARG A 7 -50.96 22.15 13.10
CA ARG A 7 -49.72 22.91 13.35
C ARG A 7 -48.76 22.09 14.19
N ASP A 8 -49.26 21.47 15.24
CA ASP A 8 -48.46 20.60 16.09
C ASP A 8 -47.89 19.43 15.33
N ALA A 9 -48.71 18.81 14.51
CA ALA A 9 -48.28 17.69 13.66
C ALA A 9 -47.23 18.14 12.64
N ASP A 10 -47.42 19.32 12.05
CA ASP A 10 -46.47 19.85 11.08
C ASP A 10 -45.14 20.22 11.74
N VAL A 11 -45.15 20.82 12.92
CA VAL A 11 -43.95 21.11 13.70
C VAL A 11 -43.21 19.84 14.06
N THR A 12 -43.94 18.84 14.51
CA THR A 12 -43.37 17.53 14.84
C THR A 12 -42.74 16.87 13.59
N ARG A 13 -43.45 16.92 12.47
CA ARG A 13 -42.91 16.40 11.21
C ARG A 13 -41.64 17.09 10.80
N GLN A 14 -41.60 18.43 10.88
CA GLN A 14 -40.42 19.20 10.54
C GLN A 14 -39.24 18.85 11.45
N ALA A 15 -39.52 18.69 12.74
CA ALA A 15 -38.50 18.33 13.72
C ALA A 15 -37.92 16.94 13.42
N ILE A 16 -38.79 15.97 13.08
CA ILE A 16 -38.38 14.62 12.72
C ILE A 16 -37.51 14.64 11.45
N VAL A 17 -37.95 15.38 10.43
CA VAL A 17 -37.18 15.50 9.18
C VAL A 17 -35.83 16.16 9.42
N ALA A 18 -35.78 17.22 10.21
CA ALA A 18 -34.55 17.91 10.54
C ALA A 18 -33.59 16.98 11.29
N GLU A 19 -34.08 16.23 12.24
CA GLU A 19 -33.28 15.27 13.01
C GLU A 19 -32.77 14.15 12.12
N ALA A 20 -33.63 13.65 11.23
CA ALA A 20 -33.24 12.61 10.29
C ALA A 20 -32.16 13.08 9.31
N ARG A 21 -32.26 14.32 8.84
CA ARG A 21 -31.23 14.90 7.97
C ARG A 21 -29.89 15.05 8.69
N LYS A 22 -29.95 15.53 9.92
CA LYS A 22 -28.76 15.67 10.75
C LYS A 22 -28.09 14.33 10.97
N ALA A 23 -28.86 13.31 11.32
CA ALA A 23 -28.35 11.98 11.53
C ALA A 23 -27.74 11.40 10.24
N ALA A 24 -28.39 11.62 9.10
CA ALA A 24 -27.90 11.18 7.80
C ALA A 24 -26.58 11.87 7.43
N GLU A 25 -26.48 13.17 7.66
CA GLU A 25 -25.25 13.92 7.40
C GLU A 25 -24.09 13.45 8.28
N GLU A 26 -24.37 13.21 9.55
CA GLU A 26 -23.37 12.69 10.48
C GLU A 26 -22.89 11.29 10.06
N GLU A 27 -23.82 10.43 9.67
CA GLU A 27 -23.49 9.10 9.20
C GLU A 27 -22.67 9.14 7.91
N GLN A 28 -23.05 10.03 6.99
CA GLN A 28 -22.33 10.21 5.74
C GLN A 28 -20.91 10.71 5.99
N ALA A 29 -20.75 11.67 6.91
CA ALA A 29 -19.44 12.19 7.27
C ALA A 29 -18.57 11.10 7.89
N ARG A 30 -19.16 10.28 8.76
CA ARG A 30 -18.45 9.15 9.38
C ARG A 30 -18.02 8.13 8.32
N ALA A 31 -18.91 7.80 7.39
CA ALA A 31 -18.61 6.85 6.31
C ALA A 31 -17.47 7.38 5.43
N ARG A 32 -17.48 8.65 5.09
CA ARG A 32 -16.40 9.26 4.31
C ARG A 32 -15.06 9.21 5.04
N HIS A 33 -15.10 9.44 6.34
CA HIS A 33 -13.90 9.37 7.16
C HIS A 33 -13.33 7.95 7.20
N GLU A 34 -14.18 6.96 7.42
CA GLU A 34 -13.77 5.55 7.44
C GLU A 34 -13.24 5.09 6.08
N ILE A 35 -13.88 5.51 5.00
CA ILE A 35 -13.41 5.20 3.64
C ILE A 35 -12.03 5.84 3.42
N GLY A 36 -11.83 7.07 3.87
CA GLY A 36 -10.55 7.74 3.78
C GLY A 36 -9.44 6.99 4.51
N LEU A 37 -9.71 6.52 5.72
CA LEU A 37 -8.76 5.73 6.50
C LEU A 37 -8.46 4.40 5.83
N ALA A 38 -9.48 3.72 5.33
CA ALA A 38 -9.32 2.43 4.64
C ALA A 38 -8.50 2.61 3.36
N LYS A 39 -8.74 3.69 2.63
CA LYS A 39 -7.98 4.02 1.42
C LYS A 39 -6.51 4.25 1.74
N ASP A 40 -6.22 5.03 2.77
CA ASP A 40 -4.85 5.34 3.18
C ASP A 40 -4.12 4.06 3.61
N GLU A 41 -4.79 3.21 4.37
CA GLU A 41 -4.23 1.93 4.79
C GLU A 41 -3.95 1.02 3.59
N ALA A 42 -4.89 0.94 2.66
CA ALA A 42 -4.72 0.13 1.45
C ALA A 42 -3.53 0.62 0.61
N LEU A 43 -3.39 1.94 0.47
CA LEU A 43 -2.26 2.53 -0.26
C LEU A 43 -0.94 2.23 0.44
N ALA A 44 -0.91 2.29 1.77
CA ALA A 44 0.28 1.97 2.55
C ALA A 44 0.68 0.51 2.36
N GLN A 45 -0.29 -0.40 2.38
CA GLN A 45 -0.04 -1.84 2.15
C GLN A 45 0.49 -2.10 0.74
N ILE A 46 -0.07 -1.43 -0.27
CA ILE A 46 0.39 -1.55 -1.65
C ILE A 46 1.83 -1.04 -1.77
N ALA A 47 2.14 0.10 -1.15
CA ALA A 47 3.48 0.66 -1.16
C ALA A 47 4.49 -0.28 -0.50
N ASP A 48 4.13 -0.88 0.63
CA ASP A 48 4.99 -1.84 1.34
C ASP A 48 5.27 -3.06 0.48
N ARG A 49 4.24 -3.62 -0.14
CA ARG A 49 4.39 -4.79 -1.02
C ARG A 49 5.22 -4.47 -2.26
N ALA A 50 4.98 -3.30 -2.85
CA ALA A 50 5.77 -2.85 -4.00
C ALA A 50 7.24 -2.68 -3.62
N GLY A 51 7.50 -2.11 -2.44
CA GLY A 51 8.85 -1.96 -1.92
C GLY A 51 9.54 -3.30 -1.68
N ASP A 52 8.85 -4.23 -1.03
CA ASP A 52 9.37 -5.58 -0.77
C ASP A 52 9.67 -6.30 -2.09
N LEU A 53 8.77 -6.22 -3.05
CA LEU A 53 8.96 -6.83 -4.35
C LEU A 53 10.15 -6.22 -5.09
N ALA A 54 10.29 -4.90 -5.04
CA ALA A 54 11.41 -4.21 -5.68
C ALA A 54 12.75 -4.67 -5.08
N VAL A 55 12.82 -4.79 -3.75
CA VAL A 55 14.01 -5.26 -3.06
C VAL A 55 14.31 -6.71 -3.44
N GLU A 56 13.28 -7.55 -3.48
CA GLU A 56 13.42 -8.95 -3.85
C GLU A 56 13.95 -9.12 -5.28
N VAL A 57 13.36 -8.38 -6.23
CA VAL A 57 13.77 -8.41 -7.62
C VAL A 57 15.21 -7.89 -7.79
N ALA A 58 15.52 -6.77 -7.14
CA ALA A 58 16.86 -6.20 -7.17
C ALA A 58 17.89 -7.17 -6.56
N GLY A 59 17.54 -7.79 -5.44
CA GLY A 59 18.39 -8.77 -4.79
C GLY A 59 18.67 -9.98 -5.68
N LYS A 60 17.64 -10.47 -6.34
CA LYS A 60 17.78 -11.59 -7.27
C LYS A 60 18.67 -11.21 -8.46
N PHE A 61 18.43 -10.05 -9.03
CA PHE A 61 19.22 -9.55 -10.14
C PHE A 61 20.70 -9.41 -9.75
N LEU A 62 20.97 -8.81 -8.59
CA LEU A 62 22.33 -8.63 -8.10
C LEU A 62 23.04 -9.95 -7.84
N ARG A 63 22.34 -10.92 -7.24
CA ARG A 63 22.90 -12.23 -6.99
C ARG A 63 23.26 -12.94 -8.30
N GLU A 64 22.40 -12.89 -9.29
CA GLU A 64 22.68 -13.48 -10.59
C GLU A 64 23.85 -12.79 -11.29
N LYS A 65 23.88 -11.47 -11.26
CA LYS A 65 24.95 -10.70 -11.89
C LYS A 65 26.29 -10.92 -11.20
N LEU A 66 26.29 -10.84 -9.87
CA LEU A 66 27.51 -11.08 -9.09
C LEU A 66 27.97 -12.51 -9.22
N GLY A 67 27.06 -13.46 -9.25
CA GLY A 67 27.40 -14.87 -9.47
C GLY A 67 28.10 -15.07 -10.81
N ARG A 68 27.63 -14.42 -11.87
CA ARG A 68 28.28 -14.49 -13.19
C ARG A 68 29.64 -13.84 -13.18
N GLU A 69 29.75 -12.68 -12.56
CA GLU A 69 31.04 -11.98 -12.44
C GLU A 69 32.04 -12.76 -11.60
N ASP A 70 31.57 -13.36 -10.52
CA ASP A 70 32.40 -14.20 -9.67
C ASP A 70 32.87 -15.45 -10.43
N GLN A 71 31.99 -16.08 -11.20
CA GLN A 71 32.35 -17.22 -12.03
C GLN A 71 33.37 -16.83 -13.11
N ALA A 72 33.13 -15.69 -13.75
CA ALA A 72 34.06 -15.18 -14.76
C ALA A 72 35.42 -14.87 -14.15
N ARG A 73 35.42 -14.30 -12.95
CA ARG A 73 36.65 -13.99 -12.21
C ARG A 73 37.38 -15.26 -11.82
N LEU A 74 36.67 -16.26 -11.35
CA LEU A 74 37.22 -17.55 -11.00
C LEU A 74 37.90 -18.22 -12.18
N VAL A 75 37.24 -18.20 -13.34
CA VAL A 75 37.80 -18.74 -14.58
C VAL A 75 39.06 -17.98 -14.98
N ARG A 76 39.04 -16.65 -14.93
CA ARG A 76 40.20 -15.85 -15.24
C ARG A 76 41.37 -16.15 -14.30
N ASP A 77 41.06 -16.18 -12.99
CA ASP A 77 42.08 -16.45 -11.98
C ASP A 77 42.69 -17.82 -12.17
N SER A 78 41.87 -18.82 -12.51
CA SER A 78 42.36 -20.17 -12.82
C SER A 78 43.26 -20.18 -14.03
N VAL A 79 42.84 -19.51 -15.09
CA VAL A 79 43.66 -19.45 -16.31
C VAL A 79 44.96 -18.67 -16.04
N THR A 80 44.88 -17.56 -15.35
CA THR A 80 46.07 -16.78 -14.97
C THR A 80 47.01 -17.58 -14.09
N SER A 81 46.44 -18.31 -13.14
CA SER A 81 47.22 -19.16 -12.25
C SER A 81 47.96 -20.24 -13.00
N ILE A 82 47.32 -20.84 -13.96
CA ILE A 82 47.96 -21.87 -14.81
C ILE A 82 49.03 -21.26 -15.67
N GLY A 83 48.73 -20.07 -16.25
CA GLY A 83 49.68 -19.37 -17.12
C GLY A 83 50.88 -18.79 -16.41
N THR A 84 50.71 -18.43 -15.13
CA THR A 84 51.79 -17.81 -14.35
C THR A 84 52.46 -18.73 -13.39
N LYS A 85 51.97 -19.95 -13.31
CA LYS A 85 52.61 -20.92 -12.40
C LYS A 85 54.02 -21.16 -12.84
N PRO A 86 55.00 -20.81 -12.03
CA PRO A 86 56.39 -21.00 -12.42
C PRO A 86 56.64 -22.51 -12.57
N SER A 87 57.29 -22.85 -13.61
CA SER A 87 57.69 -24.24 -13.75
C SER A 87 58.73 -24.47 -12.71
N VAL A 88 58.38 -25.28 -11.81
CA VAL A 88 59.27 -25.58 -10.74
C VAL A 88 60.32 -26.50 -11.28
N ASN A 89 61.43 -25.98 -11.35
CA ASN A 89 62.48 -26.77 -11.75
C ASN A 89 63.27 -27.33 -10.85
#